data_61a904366a1ef0af5e18849d61895f02
#
_entry.id   61a904366a1ef0af5e18849d61895f02
#
_cell.length_a   1.000
_cell.length_b   1.000
_cell.length_c   1.000
_cell.angle_alpha   90.00
_cell.angle_beta   90.00
_cell.angle_gamma   90.00
#
_symmetry.space_group_name_H-M   'P 1'
#
loop_
_entity.id
_entity.type
_entity.pdbx_description
1 polymer ?
#
loop_
_entity_poly.entity_id
_entity_poly.type
_entity_poly.pdbx_seq_one_letter_code
_entity_poly.pdbx_strand_id
1 'polypeptide(L)'
;MDKATFDKGLEIRKAVLGREFVENAFKTADDFNMPMQELATEYCWGWCWGREGLSLKTRSLINLAMISALNRPHELKVHVKGALNNGVTREEIREVFLQVAIYCGVPAAVDSFRQAREVFAQIDQEK
;
A
#
# COMPACT_ATOMS: atom_id res chain seq x y z
N MET A 1 -12.84 -17.06 -10.63
CA MET A 1 -12.54 -15.60 -10.58
C MET A 1 -13.67 -14.82 -11.23
N ASP A 2 -14.10 -13.75 -10.60
CA ASP A 2 -15.06 -12.82 -11.20
C ASP A 2 -14.30 -11.75 -11.98
N LYS A 3 -14.46 -11.78 -13.32
CA LYS A 3 -13.72 -10.88 -14.22
C LYS A 3 -14.01 -9.41 -13.93
N ALA A 4 -15.27 -9.06 -13.65
CA ALA A 4 -15.64 -7.66 -13.38
C ALA A 4 -14.95 -7.14 -12.12
N THR A 5 -14.90 -7.95 -11.06
CA THR A 5 -14.22 -7.60 -9.82
C THR A 5 -12.71 -7.51 -10.03
N PHE A 6 -12.14 -8.44 -10.79
CA PHE A 6 -10.72 -8.40 -11.15
C PHE A 6 -10.37 -7.13 -11.91
N ASP A 7 -11.15 -6.78 -12.94
CA ASP A 7 -10.88 -5.60 -13.76
C ASP A 7 -10.99 -4.32 -12.92
N LYS A 8 -11.97 -4.23 -12.04
CA LYS A 8 -12.11 -3.11 -11.10
C LYS A 8 -10.90 -3.03 -10.17
N GLY A 9 -10.47 -4.17 -9.66
CA GLY A 9 -9.30 -4.24 -8.79
C GLY A 9 -8.02 -3.81 -9.50
N LEU A 10 -7.87 -4.20 -10.76
CA LEU A 10 -6.71 -3.83 -11.55
C LEU A 10 -6.62 -2.31 -11.71
N GLU A 11 -7.74 -1.65 -12.01
CA GLU A 11 -7.77 -0.19 -12.14
C GLU A 11 -7.46 0.52 -10.82
N ILE A 12 -8.04 0.07 -9.71
CA ILE A 12 -7.79 0.66 -8.40
C ILE A 12 -6.33 0.45 -7.99
N ARG A 13 -5.81 -0.77 -8.16
CA ARG A 13 -4.42 -1.08 -7.84
C ARG A 13 -3.45 -0.18 -8.59
N LYS A 14 -3.70 0.04 -9.89
CA LYS A 14 -2.90 0.94 -10.71
C LYS A 14 -3.00 2.40 -10.23
N ALA A 15 -4.19 2.84 -9.86
CA ALA A 15 -4.38 4.21 -9.36
C ALA A 15 -3.63 4.44 -8.06
N VAL A 16 -3.61 3.47 -7.17
CA VAL A 16 -2.97 3.60 -5.85
C VAL A 16 -1.47 3.36 -5.92
N LEU A 17 -1.03 2.26 -6.53
CA LEU A 17 0.38 1.85 -6.54
C LEU A 17 1.17 2.33 -7.76
N GLY A 18 0.47 2.83 -8.77
CA GLY A 18 1.09 3.25 -10.03
C GLY A 18 0.98 2.18 -11.10
N ARG A 19 0.71 2.61 -12.33
CA ARG A 19 0.54 1.72 -13.48
C ARG A 19 1.78 0.86 -13.72
N GLU A 20 2.96 1.50 -13.72
CA GLU A 20 4.22 0.81 -14.01
C GLU A 20 4.51 -0.28 -12.99
N PHE A 21 4.31 0.01 -11.71
CA PHE A 21 4.50 -0.97 -10.64
C PHE A 21 3.62 -2.20 -10.86
N VAL A 22 2.34 -1.99 -11.15
CA VAL A 22 1.38 -3.09 -11.31
C VAL A 22 1.66 -3.88 -12.59
N GLU A 23 1.93 -3.21 -13.71
CA GLU A 23 2.27 -3.88 -14.95
C GLU A 23 3.53 -4.72 -14.80
N ASN A 24 4.53 -4.20 -14.10
CA ASN A 24 5.76 -4.94 -13.84
C ASN A 24 5.52 -6.17 -12.97
N ALA A 25 4.63 -6.06 -11.98
CA ALA A 25 4.29 -7.21 -11.12
C ALA A 25 3.71 -8.36 -11.94
N PHE A 26 2.82 -8.07 -12.89
CA PHE A 26 2.26 -9.09 -13.78
C PHE A 26 3.29 -9.59 -14.80
N LYS A 27 4.09 -8.70 -15.36
CA LYS A 27 5.10 -9.04 -16.35
C LYS A 27 6.16 -9.99 -15.81
N THR A 28 6.56 -9.80 -14.55
CA THR A 28 7.60 -10.61 -13.92
C THR A 28 7.05 -11.83 -13.19
N ALA A 29 5.73 -11.98 -13.11
CA ALA A 29 5.10 -13.13 -12.48
C ALA A 29 5.28 -14.39 -13.35
N ASP A 30 5.40 -15.52 -12.67
CA ASP A 30 5.49 -16.83 -13.32
C ASP A 30 4.37 -17.73 -12.79
N ASP A 31 4.40 -19.01 -13.16
CA ASP A 31 3.37 -19.97 -12.74
C ASP A 31 3.27 -20.13 -11.23
N PHE A 32 4.38 -19.87 -10.52
CA PHE A 32 4.40 -20.00 -9.08
C PHE A 32 3.59 -18.90 -8.39
N ASN A 33 3.80 -17.64 -8.80
CA ASN A 33 3.21 -16.50 -8.08
C ASN A 33 2.05 -15.80 -8.81
N MET A 34 1.74 -16.18 -10.05
CA MET A 34 0.60 -15.58 -10.76
C MET A 34 -0.71 -15.74 -9.98
N PRO A 35 -1.01 -16.91 -9.37
CA PRO A 35 -2.23 -17.02 -8.56
C PRO A 35 -2.30 -16.01 -7.43
N MET A 36 -1.16 -15.63 -6.84
CA MET A 36 -1.12 -14.59 -5.80
C MET A 36 -1.45 -13.22 -6.38
N GLN A 37 -0.94 -12.90 -7.57
CA GLN A 37 -1.28 -11.64 -8.25
C GLN A 37 -2.78 -11.57 -8.57
N GLU A 38 -3.35 -12.68 -9.00
CA GLU A 38 -4.79 -12.77 -9.31
C GLU A 38 -5.64 -12.61 -8.04
N LEU A 39 -5.26 -13.30 -6.98
CA LEU A 39 -5.95 -13.21 -5.68
C LEU A 39 -5.91 -11.78 -5.14
N ALA A 40 -4.73 -11.19 -5.11
CA ALA A 40 -4.55 -9.82 -4.60
C ALA A 40 -5.38 -8.83 -5.43
N THR A 41 -5.35 -8.95 -6.75
CA THR A 41 -6.05 -8.01 -7.63
C THR A 41 -7.58 -8.13 -7.47
N GLU A 42 -8.11 -9.35 -7.48
CA GLU A 42 -9.55 -9.56 -7.36
C GLU A 42 -10.06 -9.26 -5.96
N TYR A 43 -9.51 -9.89 -4.94
CA TYR A 43 -10.08 -9.82 -3.59
C TYR A 43 -9.60 -8.62 -2.79
N CYS A 44 -8.31 -8.34 -2.80
CA CYS A 44 -7.79 -7.19 -2.07
C CYS A 44 -8.21 -5.89 -2.77
N TRP A 45 -7.80 -5.72 -4.01
CA TRP A 45 -8.02 -4.45 -4.71
C TRP A 45 -9.43 -4.32 -5.29
N GLY A 46 -10.00 -5.40 -5.80
CA GLY A 46 -11.35 -5.36 -6.37
C GLY A 46 -12.43 -5.38 -5.31
N TRP A 47 -12.44 -6.42 -4.48
CA TRP A 47 -13.50 -6.57 -3.49
C TRP A 47 -13.34 -5.63 -2.31
N CYS A 48 -12.15 -5.55 -1.70
CA CYS A 48 -11.97 -4.73 -0.50
C CYS A 48 -11.79 -3.24 -0.83
N TRP A 49 -10.77 -2.89 -1.59
CA TRP A 49 -10.51 -1.49 -1.93
C TRP A 49 -11.58 -0.89 -2.83
N GLY A 50 -12.32 -1.72 -3.56
CA GLY A 50 -13.44 -1.28 -4.39
C GLY A 50 -14.73 -0.98 -3.64
N ARG A 51 -14.79 -1.26 -2.32
CA ARG A 51 -15.99 -0.98 -1.53
C ARG A 51 -16.08 0.51 -1.22
N GLU A 52 -17.30 1.05 -1.26
CA GLU A 52 -17.54 2.48 -1.05
C GLU A 52 -17.56 2.90 0.43
N GLY A 53 -17.48 1.94 1.36
CA GLY A 53 -17.58 2.22 2.79
C GLY A 53 -16.50 3.13 3.36
N LEU A 54 -15.30 3.12 2.76
CA LEU A 54 -14.19 3.99 3.15
C LEU A 54 -13.55 4.54 1.90
N SER A 55 -13.04 5.77 1.98
CA SER A 55 -12.28 6.36 0.88
C SER A 55 -10.94 5.64 0.68
N LEU A 56 -10.34 5.79 -0.49
CA LEU A 56 -9.01 5.25 -0.77
C LEU A 56 -7.98 5.83 0.20
N LYS A 57 -8.09 7.11 0.51
CA LYS A 57 -7.20 7.78 1.48
C LYS A 57 -7.29 7.11 2.86
N THR A 58 -8.50 6.88 3.35
CA THR A 58 -8.71 6.23 4.65
C THR A 58 -8.17 4.81 4.66
N ARG A 59 -8.38 4.05 3.58
CA ARG A 59 -7.84 2.69 3.47
C ARG A 59 -6.32 2.70 3.51
N SER A 60 -5.67 3.70 2.89
CA SER A 60 -4.22 3.85 2.98
C SER A 60 -3.75 4.09 4.41
N LEU A 61 -4.43 4.97 5.16
CA LEU A 61 -4.09 5.22 6.56
C LEU A 61 -4.17 3.95 7.41
N ILE A 62 -5.23 3.18 7.23
CA ILE A 62 -5.43 1.90 7.94
C ILE A 62 -4.32 0.92 7.58
N ASN A 63 -3.98 0.81 6.29
CA ASN A 63 -2.93 -0.11 5.83
C ASN A 63 -1.56 0.25 6.41
N LEU A 64 -1.23 1.53 6.47
CA LEU A 64 0.04 1.95 7.07
C LEU A 64 0.15 1.47 8.51
N ALA A 65 -0.93 1.59 9.28
CA ALA A 65 -0.94 1.14 10.67
C ALA A 65 -0.81 -0.38 10.77
N MET A 66 -1.59 -1.13 9.99
CA MET A 66 -1.59 -2.59 10.03
C MET A 66 -0.25 -3.17 9.59
N ILE A 67 0.30 -2.67 8.48
CA ILE A 67 1.56 -3.18 7.92
C ILE A 67 2.72 -2.86 8.86
N SER A 68 2.70 -1.66 9.50
CA SER A 68 3.68 -1.30 10.51
C SER A 68 3.63 -2.26 11.69
N ALA A 69 2.44 -2.55 12.20
CA ALA A 69 2.25 -3.47 13.32
C ALA A 69 2.72 -4.89 12.99
N LEU A 70 2.54 -5.32 11.74
CA LEU A 70 2.94 -6.65 11.27
C LEU A 70 4.42 -6.75 10.92
N ASN A 71 5.16 -5.66 10.96
CA ASN A 71 6.59 -5.60 10.62
C ASN A 71 6.89 -6.13 9.22
N ARG A 72 6.26 -5.52 8.20
CA ARG A 72 6.47 -5.86 6.79
C ARG A 72 7.09 -4.66 6.06
N PRO A 73 8.40 -4.44 6.20
CA PRO A 73 9.05 -3.21 5.70
C PRO A 73 8.93 -3.02 4.19
N HIS A 74 9.04 -4.09 3.41
CA HIS A 74 8.92 -3.99 1.96
C HIS A 74 7.53 -3.51 1.54
N GLU A 75 6.48 -4.14 2.08
CA GLU A 75 5.09 -3.75 1.80
C GLU A 75 4.78 -2.36 2.35
N LEU A 76 5.39 -1.99 3.48
CA LEU A 76 5.21 -0.67 4.04
C LEU A 76 5.68 0.43 3.07
N LYS A 77 6.85 0.24 2.45
CA LYS A 77 7.36 1.21 1.46
C LYS A 77 6.39 1.37 0.30
N VAL A 78 5.86 0.26 -0.23
CA VAL A 78 4.89 0.28 -1.31
C VAL A 78 3.65 1.08 -0.91
N HIS A 79 3.15 0.87 0.31
CA HIS A 79 1.96 1.54 0.80
C HIS A 79 2.19 2.97 1.27
N VAL A 80 3.41 3.34 1.66
CA VAL A 80 3.76 4.76 1.89
C VAL A 80 3.60 5.53 0.58
N LYS A 81 4.15 5.01 -0.50
CA LYS A 81 4.00 5.63 -1.82
C LYS A 81 2.54 5.66 -2.25
N GLY A 82 1.82 4.54 -2.06
CA GLY A 82 0.39 4.47 -2.37
C GLY A 82 -0.45 5.46 -1.57
N ALA A 83 -0.12 5.65 -0.29
CA ALA A 83 -0.80 6.62 0.56
C ALA A 83 -0.62 8.04 0.03
N LEU A 84 0.60 8.41 -0.36
CA LEU A 84 0.86 9.71 -0.97
C LEU A 84 0.05 9.90 -2.25
N ASN A 85 -0.04 8.86 -3.08
CA ASN A 85 -0.85 8.89 -4.30
C ASN A 85 -2.34 9.11 -3.99
N ASN A 86 -2.81 8.64 -2.84
CA ASN A 86 -4.19 8.80 -2.40
C ASN A 86 -4.44 10.09 -1.61
N GLY A 87 -3.46 10.99 -1.58
CA GLY A 87 -3.61 12.30 -0.94
C GLY A 87 -3.29 12.34 0.55
N VAL A 88 -2.71 11.26 1.10
CA VAL A 88 -2.21 11.27 2.47
C VAL A 88 -0.96 12.16 2.51
N THR A 89 -0.86 13.04 3.50
CA THR A 89 0.31 13.90 3.66
C THR A 89 1.40 13.21 4.48
N ARG A 90 2.63 13.70 4.37
CA ARG A 90 3.74 13.20 5.19
C ARG A 90 3.46 13.39 6.68
N GLU A 91 2.81 14.49 7.02
CA GLU A 91 2.39 14.81 8.39
C GLU A 91 1.37 13.80 8.90
N GLU A 92 0.42 13.40 8.06
CA GLU A 92 -0.56 12.37 8.42
C GLU A 92 0.10 11.00 8.61
N ILE A 93 1.08 10.67 7.77
CA ILE A 93 1.86 9.43 7.92
C ILE A 93 2.58 9.43 9.25
N ARG A 94 3.20 10.55 9.63
CA ARG A 94 3.84 10.70 10.93
C ARG A 94 2.86 10.41 12.06
N GLU A 95 1.65 10.99 12.00
CA GLU A 95 0.65 10.79 13.06
C GLU A 95 0.21 9.33 13.18
N VAL A 96 0.08 8.63 12.04
CA VAL A 96 -0.23 7.19 12.06
C VAL A 96 0.87 6.41 12.78
N PHE A 97 2.13 6.68 12.45
CA PHE A 97 3.25 5.96 13.06
C PHE A 97 3.44 6.28 14.54
N LEU A 98 3.13 7.52 14.95
CA LEU A 98 3.14 7.87 16.38
C LEU A 98 2.09 7.06 17.15
N GLN A 99 0.92 6.88 16.56
CA GLN A 99 -0.13 6.06 17.17
C GLN A 99 0.28 4.58 17.22
N VAL A 100 0.93 4.08 16.17
CA VAL A 100 1.51 2.72 16.14
C VAL A 100 2.51 2.55 17.28
N ALA A 101 3.34 3.56 17.55
CA ALA A 101 4.31 3.50 18.65
C ALA A 101 3.64 3.24 20.01
N ILE A 102 2.49 3.86 20.22
CA ILE A 102 1.75 3.74 21.50
C ILE A 102 1.04 2.39 21.60
N TYR A 103 0.38 1.94 20.56
CA TYR A 103 -0.46 0.75 20.61
C TYR A 103 0.24 -0.54 20.19
N CYS A 104 1.33 -0.44 19.40
CA CYS A 104 2.00 -1.62 18.83
C CYS A 104 3.47 -1.72 19.21
N GLY A 105 4.03 -0.69 19.83
CA GLY A 105 5.41 -0.68 20.30
C GLY A 105 6.32 0.27 19.54
N VAL A 106 7.22 0.90 20.27
CA VAL A 106 8.16 1.89 19.75
C VAL A 106 9.07 1.29 18.65
N PRO A 107 9.62 0.07 18.80
CA PRO A 107 10.48 -0.49 17.75
C PRO A 107 9.81 -0.62 16.38
N ALA A 108 8.54 -1.02 16.35
CA ALA A 108 7.79 -1.11 15.08
C ALA A 108 7.66 0.26 14.43
N ALA A 109 7.35 1.28 15.24
CA ALA A 109 7.21 2.65 14.74
C ALA A 109 8.55 3.22 14.26
N VAL A 110 9.63 3.00 14.99
CA VAL A 110 10.98 3.47 14.60
C VAL A 110 11.36 2.93 13.23
N ASP A 111 11.12 1.63 13.01
CA ASP A 111 11.39 1.02 11.71
C ASP A 111 10.50 1.62 10.62
N SER A 112 9.24 1.83 10.93
CA SER A 112 8.29 2.43 9.98
C SER A 112 8.72 3.84 9.56
N PHE A 113 9.15 4.67 10.50
CA PHE A 113 9.71 5.99 10.20
C PHE A 113 10.92 5.89 9.27
N ARG A 114 11.80 4.92 9.52
CA ARG A 114 12.99 4.69 8.68
C ARG A 114 12.57 4.34 7.25
N GLN A 115 11.63 3.43 7.10
CA GLN A 115 11.15 3.01 5.78
C GLN A 115 10.49 4.19 5.03
N ALA A 116 9.66 4.96 5.70
CA ALA A 116 9.01 6.11 5.08
C ALA A 116 10.02 7.17 4.64
N ARG A 117 11.05 7.42 5.45
CA ARG A 117 12.09 8.38 5.08
C ARG A 117 12.83 7.98 3.80
N GLU A 118 13.07 6.69 3.61
CA GLU A 118 13.69 6.20 2.38
C GLU A 118 12.80 6.47 1.16
N VAL A 119 11.49 6.26 1.29
CA VAL A 119 10.54 6.56 0.22
C VAL A 119 10.52 8.06 -0.08
N PHE A 120 10.46 8.89 0.95
CA PHE A 120 10.45 10.35 0.77
C PHE A 120 11.72 10.85 0.08
N ALA A 121 12.88 10.32 0.49
CA ALA A 121 14.16 10.68 -0.12
C ALA A 121 14.19 10.30 -1.60
N GLN A 122 13.70 9.13 -1.94
CA GLN A 122 13.63 8.67 -3.33
C GLN A 122 12.71 9.56 -4.17
N ILE A 123 11.54 9.91 -3.66
CA ILE A 123 10.60 10.80 -4.33
C ILE A 123 11.23 12.19 -4.54
N ASP A 124 11.90 12.71 -3.52
CA ASP A 124 12.51 14.04 -3.59
C ASP A 124 13.65 14.10 -4.61
N GLN A 125 14.38 12.98 -4.80
CA GLN A 125 15.43 12.89 -5.81
C GLN A 125 14.88 12.84 -7.24
N GLU A 126 13.65 12.39 -7.43
CA GLU A 126 13.02 12.27 -8.75
C GLU A 126 12.43 13.60 -9.25
N LYS A 127 12.42 14.64 -8.42
CA LYS A 127 11.86 15.95 -8.79
C LYS A 127 12.84 16.81 -9.57
#